data_00b3f18adc90e43c8070a6266a76a6ab
#
_entry.id   00b3f18adc90e43c8070a6266a76a6ab
#
_cell.length_a   1.000
_cell.length_b   1.000
_cell.length_c   1.000
_cell.angle_alpha   90.00
_cell.angle_beta   90.00
_cell.angle_gamma   90.00
#
_symmetry.space_group_name_H-M   'P 1'
#
loop_
_entity.id
_entity.type
_entity.pdbx_description
1 polymer ?
#
loop_
_entity_poly.entity_id
_entity_poly.type
_entity_poly.pdbx_seq_one_letter_code
_entity_poly.pdbx_strand_id
1 'polypeptide(L)'
;MTKEEKYAYRATQEMLSVSRFPDWNPSHFLDVGEMVLALSIGYDWLYEYLESETRSIVRDAIVEKGLDAAAPDEWFYRAASNWNSVCNAGLLYGALAIFEDVPDKAKKIIERCLLTNPKALSAYGPDGGYPEGFHYWGYGTSFQVLLIA
;
A
#
# COMPACT_ATOMS: atom_id res chain seq x y z
N MET A 1 -17.21 -11.51 -5.18
CA MET A 1 -17.56 -10.31 -5.98
C MET A 1 -18.94 -10.49 -6.61
N THR A 2 -19.74 -9.42 -6.71
CA THR A 2 -21.13 -9.46 -7.23
C THR A 2 -21.23 -9.75 -8.73
N LYS A 3 -20.11 -9.62 -9.48
CA LYS A 3 -20.04 -9.68 -10.96
C LYS A 3 -20.89 -8.61 -11.67
N GLU A 4 -21.29 -7.55 -10.98
CA GLU A 4 -22.03 -6.44 -11.60
C GLU A 4 -21.03 -5.41 -12.15
N GLU A 5 -20.99 -5.25 -13.46
CA GLU A 5 -20.07 -4.36 -14.19
C GLU A 5 -20.09 -2.91 -13.69
N LYS A 6 -21.23 -2.41 -13.21
CA LYS A 6 -21.34 -1.04 -12.69
C LYS A 6 -20.36 -0.73 -11.55
N TYR A 7 -20.07 -1.74 -10.69
CA TYR A 7 -19.10 -1.54 -9.60
C TYR A 7 -17.66 -1.57 -10.10
N ALA A 8 -17.36 -2.46 -11.05
CA ALA A 8 -16.03 -2.48 -11.69
C ALA A 8 -15.78 -1.18 -12.46
N TYR A 9 -16.76 -0.71 -13.23
CA TYR A 9 -16.69 0.58 -13.93
C TYR A 9 -16.41 1.73 -12.95
N ARG A 10 -17.21 1.83 -11.86
CA ARG A 10 -17.01 2.90 -10.87
C ARG A 10 -15.63 2.84 -10.22
N ALA A 11 -15.18 1.66 -9.80
CA ALA A 11 -13.84 1.48 -9.23
C ALA A 11 -12.75 1.92 -10.22
N THR A 12 -12.88 1.55 -11.50
CA THR A 12 -11.94 1.98 -12.55
C THR A 12 -11.87 3.51 -12.68
N GLN A 13 -13.02 4.20 -12.61
CA GLN A 13 -13.04 5.68 -12.67
C GLN A 13 -12.32 6.31 -11.46
N GLU A 14 -12.51 5.77 -10.25
CA GLU A 14 -11.80 6.24 -9.08
C GLU A 14 -10.29 5.99 -9.20
N MET A 15 -9.89 4.78 -9.62
CA MET A 15 -8.48 4.44 -9.83
C MET A 15 -7.82 5.40 -10.83
N LEU A 16 -8.46 5.65 -11.97
CA LEU A 16 -7.95 6.60 -12.97
C LEU A 16 -7.89 8.03 -12.43
N SER A 17 -8.88 8.45 -11.64
CA SER A 17 -8.90 9.78 -11.04
C SER A 17 -7.69 10.00 -10.13
N VAL A 18 -7.46 9.11 -9.18
CA VAL A 18 -6.35 9.25 -8.22
C VAL A 18 -4.98 9.00 -8.85
N SER A 19 -4.91 8.17 -9.89
CA SER A 19 -3.68 7.97 -10.67
C SER A 19 -3.22 9.26 -11.37
N ARG A 20 -4.14 10.19 -11.66
CA ARG A 20 -3.85 11.46 -12.31
C ARG A 20 -3.49 12.60 -11.35
N PHE A 21 -3.57 12.40 -10.04
CA PHE A 21 -3.10 13.40 -9.08
C PHE A 21 -1.61 13.67 -9.30
N PRO A 22 -1.11 14.88 -9.05
CA PRO A 22 0.30 15.20 -9.23
C PRO A 22 1.20 14.33 -8.33
N ASP A 23 0.78 14.11 -7.11
CA ASP A 23 1.40 13.21 -6.11
C ASP A 23 0.33 12.67 -5.15
N TRP A 24 0.75 11.83 -4.19
CA TRP A 24 -0.08 11.29 -3.11
C TRP A 24 0.41 11.77 -1.73
N ASN A 25 0.81 13.05 -1.65
CA ASN A 25 1.26 13.70 -0.42
C ASN A 25 2.43 12.97 0.27
N PRO A 26 3.60 12.83 -0.38
CA PRO A 26 4.74 12.10 0.20
C PRO A 26 5.29 12.73 1.48
N SER A 27 4.94 14.00 1.78
CA SER A 27 5.25 14.64 3.06
C SER A 27 4.49 14.05 4.25
N HIS A 28 3.35 13.39 3.99
CA HIS A 28 2.57 12.63 4.96
C HIS A 28 2.36 11.21 4.43
N PHE A 29 3.37 10.37 4.51
CA PHE A 29 3.48 9.10 3.79
C PHE A 29 2.38 8.06 4.11
N LEU A 30 1.57 8.27 5.15
CA LEU A 30 0.36 7.46 5.37
C LEU A 30 -0.59 7.56 4.19
N ASP A 31 -0.75 8.75 3.60
CA ASP A 31 -1.61 8.97 2.43
C ASP A 31 -1.11 8.16 1.23
N VAL A 32 0.21 8.12 1.03
CA VAL A 32 0.85 7.28 0.00
C VAL A 32 0.58 5.80 0.28
N GLY A 33 0.79 5.34 1.51
CA GLY A 33 0.58 3.94 1.89
C GLY A 33 -0.86 3.48 1.65
N GLU A 34 -1.85 4.28 2.04
CA GLU A 34 -3.27 3.98 1.82
C GLU A 34 -3.64 3.99 0.33
N MET A 35 -3.12 4.96 -0.42
CA MET A 35 -3.39 5.07 -1.86
C MET A 35 -2.80 3.90 -2.64
N VAL A 36 -1.56 3.52 -2.34
CA VAL A 36 -0.92 2.35 -2.94
C VAL A 36 -1.73 1.08 -2.65
N LEU A 37 -2.14 0.86 -1.39
CA LEU A 37 -2.95 -0.31 -1.01
C LEU A 37 -4.26 -0.36 -1.80
N ALA A 38 -4.99 0.76 -1.86
CA ALA A 38 -6.27 0.83 -2.54
C ALA A 38 -6.14 0.54 -4.04
N LEU A 39 -5.15 1.15 -4.71
CA LEU A 39 -4.90 0.91 -6.13
C LEU A 39 -4.43 -0.51 -6.41
N SER A 40 -3.60 -1.08 -5.54
CA SER A 40 -3.11 -2.45 -5.69
C SER A 40 -4.22 -3.49 -5.63
N ILE A 41 -5.13 -3.36 -4.65
CA ILE A 41 -6.32 -4.21 -4.55
C ILE A 41 -7.21 -4.05 -5.79
N GLY A 42 -7.44 -2.81 -6.21
CA GLY A 42 -8.25 -2.54 -7.41
C GLY A 42 -7.60 -3.09 -8.68
N TYR A 43 -6.30 -2.94 -8.82
CA TYR A 43 -5.51 -3.44 -9.94
C TYR A 43 -5.58 -4.97 -10.05
N ASP A 44 -5.31 -5.67 -8.96
CA ASP A 44 -5.31 -7.12 -8.90
C ASP A 44 -6.74 -7.70 -9.13
N TRP A 45 -7.73 -7.20 -8.38
CA TRP A 45 -9.10 -7.74 -8.45
C TRP A 45 -9.82 -7.46 -9.76
N LEU A 46 -9.46 -6.37 -10.44
CA LEU A 46 -10.09 -5.95 -11.70
C LEU A 46 -9.19 -6.20 -12.92
N TYR A 47 -8.05 -6.88 -12.76
CA TYR A 47 -7.04 -7.03 -13.79
C TYR A 47 -7.61 -7.45 -15.14
N GLU A 48 -8.44 -8.48 -15.16
CA GLU A 48 -9.09 -9.00 -16.37
C GLU A 48 -10.16 -8.05 -16.95
N TYR A 49 -10.69 -7.14 -16.12
CA TYR A 49 -11.69 -6.15 -16.53
C TYR A 49 -11.04 -4.88 -17.09
N LEU A 50 -9.86 -4.53 -16.59
CA LEU A 50 -9.15 -3.31 -16.97
C LEU A 50 -8.56 -3.45 -18.38
N GLU A 51 -8.77 -2.44 -19.20
CA GLU A 51 -8.10 -2.33 -20.49
C GLU A 51 -6.59 -2.09 -20.30
N SER A 52 -5.78 -2.48 -21.29
CA SER A 52 -4.31 -2.39 -21.23
C SER A 52 -3.80 -0.98 -20.94
N GLU A 53 -4.43 0.04 -21.50
CA GLU A 53 -4.09 1.45 -21.25
C GLU A 53 -4.35 1.82 -19.78
N THR A 54 -5.51 1.44 -19.25
CA THR A 54 -5.87 1.69 -17.84
C THR A 54 -4.89 0.98 -16.92
N ARG A 55 -4.54 -0.28 -17.20
CA ARG A 55 -3.53 -1.02 -16.43
C ARG A 55 -2.20 -0.28 -16.42
N SER A 56 -1.75 0.20 -17.56
CA SER A 56 -0.49 0.96 -17.63
C SER A 56 -0.53 2.24 -16.78
N ILE A 57 -1.61 3.02 -16.88
CA ILE A 57 -1.77 4.27 -16.08
C ILE A 57 -1.73 3.97 -14.57
N VAL A 58 -2.45 2.95 -14.11
CA VAL A 58 -2.52 2.61 -12.68
C VAL A 58 -1.18 2.05 -12.20
N ARG A 59 -0.57 1.12 -12.95
CA ARG A 59 0.76 0.58 -12.66
C ARG A 59 1.80 1.70 -12.55
N ASP A 60 1.86 2.58 -13.53
CA ASP A 60 2.84 3.67 -13.56
C ASP A 60 2.64 4.63 -12.38
N ALA A 61 1.39 4.90 -11.99
CA ALA A 61 1.10 5.69 -10.79
C ALA A 61 1.56 4.98 -9.49
N ILE A 62 1.35 3.66 -9.37
CA ILE A 62 1.87 2.88 -8.23
C ILE A 62 3.40 2.97 -8.18
N VAL A 63 4.08 2.82 -9.33
CA VAL A 63 5.54 2.94 -9.41
C VAL A 63 6.00 4.33 -8.99
N GLU A 64 5.55 5.35 -9.69
CA GLU A 64 6.11 6.70 -9.58
C GLU A 64 5.73 7.40 -8.27
N LYS A 65 4.44 7.29 -7.85
CA LYS A 65 3.91 8.01 -6.69
C LYS A 65 3.93 7.19 -5.40
N GLY A 66 4.06 5.88 -5.52
CA GLY A 66 4.13 4.95 -4.40
C GLY A 66 5.56 4.46 -4.17
N LEU A 67 6.04 3.54 -5.01
CA LEU A 67 7.29 2.83 -4.75
C LEU A 67 8.52 3.73 -4.85
N ASP A 68 8.56 4.65 -5.82
CA ASP A 68 9.69 5.58 -6.00
C ASP A 68 9.69 6.72 -4.97
N ALA A 69 8.51 7.07 -4.43
CA ALA A 69 8.41 8.04 -3.35
C ALA A 69 8.97 7.50 -2.03
N ALA A 70 9.07 6.17 -1.87
CA ALA A 70 9.58 5.52 -0.66
C ALA A 70 11.11 5.45 -0.66
N ALA A 71 11.78 6.51 -0.21
CA ALA A 71 13.24 6.49 -0.05
C ALA A 71 13.70 5.34 0.88
N PRO A 72 14.90 4.76 0.66
CA PRO A 72 15.37 3.60 1.44
C PRO A 72 15.50 3.84 2.94
N ASP A 73 15.69 5.07 3.36
CA ASP A 73 15.98 5.50 4.73
C ASP A 73 14.82 6.26 5.40
N GLU A 74 13.62 6.19 4.81
CA GLU A 74 12.43 6.81 5.40
C GLU A 74 12.26 6.44 6.88
N TRP A 75 11.90 7.44 7.69
CA TRP A 75 11.82 7.31 9.14
C TRP A 75 10.79 6.28 9.59
N PHE A 76 9.69 6.11 8.85
CA PHE A 76 8.63 5.17 9.21
C PHE A 76 9.11 3.72 9.23
N TYR A 77 10.13 3.35 8.46
CA TYR A 77 10.72 2.01 8.52
C TYR A 77 11.34 1.68 9.89
N ARG A 78 11.67 2.71 10.67
CA ARG A 78 12.25 2.57 12.02
C ARG A 78 11.25 2.80 13.15
N ALA A 79 10.03 3.23 12.81
CA ALA A 79 9.00 3.55 13.78
C ALA A 79 8.39 2.28 14.41
N ALA A 80 8.11 2.34 15.72
CA ALA A 80 7.32 1.34 16.45
C ALA A 80 5.89 1.91 16.65
N SER A 81 5.22 2.20 15.54
CA SER A 81 3.91 2.87 15.52
C SER A 81 3.10 2.45 14.30
N ASN A 82 1.85 2.92 14.21
CA ASN A 82 0.97 2.67 13.08
C ASN A 82 1.61 3.03 11.72
N TRP A 83 2.44 4.04 11.66
CA TRP A 83 3.16 4.45 10.45
C TRP A 83 3.93 3.32 9.78
N ASN A 84 4.62 2.52 10.58
CA ASN A 84 5.37 1.38 10.05
C ASN A 84 4.41 0.34 9.44
N SER A 85 3.33 -0.01 10.15
CA SER A 85 2.33 -0.98 9.66
C SER A 85 1.68 -0.52 8.36
N VAL A 86 1.19 0.73 8.33
CA VAL A 86 0.45 1.29 7.19
C VAL A 86 1.34 1.43 5.97
N CYS A 87 2.49 2.10 6.12
CA CYS A 87 3.39 2.35 5.00
C CYS A 87 3.96 1.05 4.42
N ASN A 88 4.41 0.11 5.30
CA ASN A 88 4.92 -1.18 4.83
C ASN A 88 3.83 -2.02 4.15
N ALA A 89 2.61 -2.06 4.69
CA ALA A 89 1.52 -2.81 4.07
C ALA A 89 1.18 -2.24 2.68
N GLY A 90 1.01 -0.93 2.57
CA GLY A 90 0.74 -0.29 1.28
C GLY A 90 1.83 -0.59 0.24
N LEU A 91 3.08 -0.35 0.60
CA LEU A 91 4.22 -0.59 -0.29
C LEU A 91 4.38 -2.07 -0.68
N LEU A 92 4.15 -3.00 0.26
CA LEU A 92 4.19 -4.43 -0.01
C LEU A 92 3.12 -4.84 -1.02
N TYR A 93 1.87 -4.41 -0.82
CA TYR A 93 0.78 -4.70 -1.77
C TYR A 93 1.05 -4.08 -3.14
N GLY A 94 1.57 -2.85 -3.19
CA GLY A 94 1.99 -2.22 -4.45
C GLY A 94 3.03 -3.04 -5.19
N ALA A 95 4.07 -3.44 -4.48
CA ALA A 95 5.14 -4.24 -5.06
C ALA A 95 4.67 -5.63 -5.53
N LEU A 96 3.75 -6.27 -4.80
CA LEU A 96 3.19 -7.56 -5.20
C LEU A 96 2.28 -7.44 -6.42
N ALA A 97 1.40 -6.41 -6.47
CA ALA A 97 0.43 -6.24 -7.54
C ALA A 97 1.07 -6.00 -8.93
N ILE A 98 2.29 -5.43 -8.95
CA ILE A 98 3.01 -5.11 -10.20
C ILE A 98 4.36 -5.84 -10.31
N PHE A 99 4.49 -6.98 -9.60
CA PHE A 99 5.78 -7.69 -9.51
C PHE A 99 6.31 -8.10 -10.88
N GLU A 100 5.45 -8.60 -11.76
CA GLU A 100 5.84 -9.06 -13.10
C GLU A 100 6.32 -7.91 -14.00
N ASP A 101 5.83 -6.70 -13.78
CA ASP A 101 6.20 -5.53 -14.56
C ASP A 101 7.55 -4.92 -14.15
N VAL A 102 7.86 -4.93 -12.84
CA VAL A 102 9.06 -4.29 -12.27
C VAL A 102 9.75 -5.15 -11.20
N PRO A 103 10.15 -6.39 -11.53
CA PRO A 103 10.56 -7.40 -10.54
C PRO A 103 11.72 -6.97 -9.64
N ASP A 104 12.73 -6.30 -10.18
CA ASP A 104 13.90 -5.88 -9.39
C ASP A 104 13.55 -4.79 -8.37
N LYS A 105 12.66 -3.86 -8.73
CA LYS A 105 12.17 -2.82 -7.83
C LYS A 105 11.25 -3.42 -6.78
N ALA A 106 10.28 -4.21 -7.21
CA ALA A 106 9.32 -4.88 -6.35
C ALA A 106 10.02 -5.73 -5.28
N LYS A 107 11.00 -6.55 -5.68
CA LYS A 107 11.78 -7.38 -4.76
C LYS A 107 12.46 -6.54 -3.65
N LYS A 108 13.10 -5.43 -4.00
CA LYS A 108 13.76 -4.55 -3.02
C LYS A 108 12.79 -3.95 -2.02
N ILE A 109 11.59 -3.57 -2.48
CA ILE A 109 10.54 -3.02 -1.60
C ILE A 109 10.02 -4.13 -0.68
N ILE A 110 9.69 -5.32 -1.21
CA ILE A 110 9.21 -6.46 -0.44
C ILE A 110 10.22 -6.82 0.67
N GLU A 111 11.49 -7.01 0.31
CA GLU A 111 12.55 -7.35 1.27
C GLU A 111 12.66 -6.30 2.39
N ARG A 112 12.56 -5.00 2.05
CA ARG A 112 12.59 -3.91 3.03
C ARG A 112 11.38 -3.94 3.96
N CYS A 113 10.18 -4.10 3.41
CA CYS A 113 8.96 -4.18 4.21
C CYS A 113 9.02 -5.34 5.21
N LEU A 114 9.42 -6.52 4.76
CA LEU A 114 9.56 -7.69 5.62
C LEU A 114 10.64 -7.51 6.70
N LEU A 115 11.76 -6.85 6.37
CA LEU A 115 12.84 -6.58 7.32
C LEU A 115 12.43 -5.57 8.40
N THR A 116 11.64 -4.56 8.06
CA THR A 116 11.36 -3.43 8.94
C THR A 116 10.06 -3.56 9.73
N ASN A 117 9.09 -4.31 9.21
CA ASN A 117 7.78 -4.50 9.84
C ASN A 117 7.82 -5.10 11.27
N PRO A 118 8.75 -5.99 11.67
CA PRO A 118 8.82 -6.47 13.05
C PRO A 118 8.92 -5.36 14.11
N LYS A 119 9.38 -4.17 13.75
CA LYS A 119 9.38 -3.01 14.65
C LYS A 119 7.98 -2.52 15.00
N ALA A 120 7.04 -2.53 14.04
CA ALA A 120 5.64 -2.22 14.32
C ALA A 120 5.03 -3.20 15.32
N LEU A 121 5.33 -4.49 15.16
CA LEU A 121 4.85 -5.54 16.05
C LEU A 121 5.34 -5.37 17.51
N SER A 122 6.52 -4.80 17.71
CA SER A 122 7.06 -4.54 19.03
C SER A 122 6.20 -3.57 19.88
N ALA A 123 5.39 -2.74 19.21
CA ALA A 123 4.49 -1.80 19.89
C ALA A 123 3.35 -2.48 20.65
N TYR A 124 3.02 -3.74 20.33
CA TYR A 124 1.94 -4.51 20.97
C TYR A 124 2.38 -5.27 22.23
N GLY A 125 3.65 -5.28 22.53
CA GLY A 125 4.13 -6.00 23.73
C GLY A 125 3.89 -5.23 25.03
N PRO A 126 3.77 -5.97 26.17
CA PRO A 126 3.76 -7.44 26.27
C PRO A 126 2.36 -8.07 26.20
N ASP A 127 1.29 -7.28 26.20
CA ASP A 127 -0.08 -7.72 26.43
C ASP A 127 -1.08 -7.38 25.31
N GLY A 128 -0.60 -6.86 24.20
CA GLY A 128 -1.43 -6.43 23.07
C GLY A 128 -1.93 -4.99 23.17
N GLY A 129 -1.56 -4.26 24.22
CA GLY A 129 -1.83 -2.82 24.32
C GLY A 129 -1.11 -2.03 23.24
N TYR A 130 -1.59 -0.82 22.96
CA TYR A 130 -1.01 0.01 21.92
C TYR A 130 -0.80 1.45 22.40
N PRO A 131 0.44 1.97 22.36
CA PRO A 131 0.76 3.25 23.01
C PRO A 131 0.07 4.46 22.40
N GLU A 132 -0.34 4.38 21.13
CA GLU A 132 -1.04 5.47 20.43
C GLU A 132 -2.55 5.50 20.71
N GLY A 133 -3.07 4.53 21.53
CA GLY A 133 -4.47 4.47 21.92
C GLY A 133 -5.37 3.68 20.96
N PHE A 134 -6.63 3.54 21.32
CA PHE A 134 -7.61 2.62 20.73
C PHE A 134 -7.80 2.82 19.22
N HIS A 135 -7.90 4.06 18.76
CA HIS A 135 -8.13 4.34 17.34
C HIS A 135 -6.94 3.88 16.47
N TYR A 136 -5.73 4.20 16.90
CA TYR A 136 -4.52 3.78 16.18
C TYR A 136 -4.21 2.29 16.37
N TRP A 137 -4.65 1.69 17.49
CA TRP A 137 -4.64 0.24 17.64
C TRP A 137 -5.43 -0.43 16.52
N GLY A 138 -6.69 -0.01 16.30
CA GLY A 138 -7.53 -0.54 15.22
C GLY A 138 -6.96 -0.27 13.82
N TYR A 139 -6.52 0.97 13.58
CA TYR A 139 -5.95 1.40 12.31
C TYR A 139 -4.67 0.62 11.97
N GLY A 140 -3.66 0.67 12.84
CA GLY A 140 -2.39 -0.03 12.62
C GLY A 140 -2.54 -1.55 12.54
N THR A 141 -3.42 -2.15 13.38
CA THR A 141 -3.67 -3.59 13.37
C THR A 141 -4.31 -4.04 12.05
N SER A 142 -5.22 -3.25 11.48
CA SER A 142 -5.86 -3.60 10.20
C SER A 142 -4.81 -3.74 9.08
N PHE A 143 -3.90 -2.78 8.98
CA PHE A 143 -2.80 -2.85 8.00
C PHE A 143 -1.79 -3.95 8.34
N GLN A 144 -1.53 -4.17 9.63
CA GLN A 144 -0.65 -5.25 10.07
C GLN A 144 -1.21 -6.63 9.67
N VAL A 145 -2.50 -6.85 9.83
CA VAL A 145 -3.16 -8.11 9.42
C VAL A 145 -3.07 -8.29 7.90
N LEU A 146 -3.33 -7.24 7.13
CA LEU A 146 -3.18 -7.29 5.67
C LEU A 146 -1.73 -7.64 5.25
N LEU A 147 -0.74 -7.10 5.95
CA LEU A 147 0.67 -7.34 5.61
C LEU A 147 1.11 -8.79 5.85
N ILE A 148 0.54 -9.48 6.84
CA ILE A 148 0.92 -10.84 7.22
C ILE A 148 0.00 -11.93 6.65
N ALA A 149 -1.12 -11.56 6.01
CA ALA A 149 -2.08 -12.50 5.42
C ALA A 149 -1.60 -13.09 4.12
#